data_ce3172a4f8e6eb4f9b701ef30a1c72da
#
_entry.id   ce3172a4f8e6eb4f9b701ef30a1c72da
#
_cell.length_a   1.000
_cell.length_b   1.000
_cell.length_c   1.000
_cell.angle_alpha   90.00
_cell.angle_beta   90.00
_cell.angle_gamma   90.00
#
_symmetry.space_group_name_H-M   'P 1'
#
loop_
_entity.id
_entity.type
_entity.pdbx_description
1 polymer ?
#
loop_
_entity_poly.entity_id
_entity_poly.type
_entity_poly.pdbx_seq_one_letter_code
_entity_poly.pdbx_strand_id
1 'polypeptide(L)'
;SVAHQYIKTGMYKKILVIGAETLSRIVNYKDRETCILFGDGAGAAVIGRSEEGDTSEIIAESLYSDGQLNDLLTHPSSGSRIPPTPETLEKGLQYVTMKGREIFKNAVRTMSRCARELLENHGKTLEDVQWVIPHQANQRIIEAVAKQMSIPSEKIIMNCLES
;
A
#
# COMPACT_ATOMS: atom_id res chain seq x y z
N SER A 1 -10.27 -2.47 -6.27
CA SER A 1 -10.44 -2.43 -7.72
C SER A 1 -11.33 -3.57 -8.21
N VAL A 2 -10.89 -4.84 -8.20
CA VAL A 2 -11.67 -5.99 -8.75
C VAL A 2 -13.07 -6.07 -8.13
N ALA A 3 -13.22 -5.99 -6.82
CA ALA A 3 -14.51 -6.01 -6.15
C ALA A 3 -15.44 -4.86 -6.62
N HIS A 4 -14.89 -3.66 -6.78
CA HIS A 4 -15.63 -2.51 -7.29
C HIS A 4 -16.16 -2.79 -8.71
N GLN A 5 -15.34 -3.35 -9.61
CA GLN A 5 -15.79 -3.68 -10.97
C GLN A 5 -16.89 -4.75 -10.98
N TYR A 6 -16.82 -5.77 -10.14
CA TYR A 6 -17.87 -6.78 -10.01
C TYR A 6 -19.19 -6.19 -9.50
N ILE A 7 -19.14 -5.26 -8.54
CA ILE A 7 -20.34 -4.56 -8.06
C ILE A 7 -20.89 -3.63 -9.16
N LYS A 8 -20.02 -2.84 -9.79
CA LYS A 8 -20.40 -1.89 -10.84
C LYS A 8 -21.05 -2.56 -12.05
N THR A 9 -20.57 -3.74 -12.46
CA THR A 9 -21.16 -4.51 -13.56
C THR A 9 -22.44 -5.27 -13.15
N GLY A 10 -22.80 -5.27 -11.88
CA GLY A 10 -23.98 -5.98 -11.36
C GLY A 10 -23.78 -7.50 -11.22
N MET A 11 -22.54 -8.00 -11.40
CA MET A 11 -22.26 -9.44 -11.27
C MET A 11 -22.50 -9.93 -9.84
N TYR A 12 -22.14 -9.11 -8.85
CA TYR A 12 -22.38 -9.39 -7.43
C TYR A 12 -23.00 -8.17 -6.73
N LYS A 13 -23.81 -8.42 -5.71
CA LYS A 13 -24.45 -7.36 -4.90
C LYS A 13 -23.62 -6.97 -3.69
N LYS A 14 -22.88 -7.93 -3.10
CA LYS A 14 -22.00 -7.73 -1.93
C LYS A 14 -20.78 -8.61 -2.08
N ILE A 15 -19.60 -8.08 -1.75
CA ILE A 15 -18.31 -8.77 -1.83
C ILE A 15 -17.56 -8.52 -0.52
N LEU A 16 -17.12 -9.58 0.12
CA LEU A 16 -16.18 -9.52 1.23
C LEU A 16 -14.77 -9.47 0.68
N VAL A 17 -14.06 -8.40 1.00
CA VAL A 17 -12.62 -8.23 0.68
C VAL A 17 -11.83 -8.45 1.97
N ILE A 18 -10.85 -9.35 1.91
CA ILE A 18 -9.99 -9.69 3.06
C ILE A 18 -8.55 -9.46 2.65
N GLY A 19 -7.80 -8.71 3.45
CA GLY A 19 -6.35 -8.64 3.42
C GLY A 19 -5.81 -9.30 4.69
N ALA A 20 -4.91 -10.27 4.53
CA ALA A 20 -4.29 -10.94 5.67
C ALA A 20 -2.89 -11.41 5.28
N GLU A 21 -1.93 -11.21 6.18
CA GLU A 21 -0.54 -11.60 5.96
C GLU A 21 0.16 -12.00 7.25
N THR A 22 1.21 -12.80 7.11
CA THR A 22 2.11 -13.22 8.17
C THR A 22 3.55 -12.90 7.76
N LEU A 23 3.86 -11.61 7.62
CA LEU A 23 5.18 -11.13 7.18
C LEU A 23 6.29 -11.46 8.18
N SER A 24 5.96 -11.67 9.47
CA SER A 24 6.89 -12.14 10.50
C SER A 24 7.66 -13.39 10.09
N ARG A 25 7.09 -14.23 9.21
CA ARG A 25 7.71 -15.48 8.74
C ARG A 25 8.86 -15.26 7.76
N ILE A 26 8.91 -14.14 7.09
CA ILE A 26 9.92 -13.82 6.07
C ILE A 26 10.83 -12.65 6.47
N VAL A 27 10.66 -12.11 7.66
CA VAL A 27 11.50 -11.04 8.20
C VAL A 27 12.76 -11.63 8.82
N ASN A 28 13.91 -11.02 8.53
CA ASN A 28 15.15 -11.31 9.24
C ASN A 28 15.24 -10.45 10.51
N TYR A 29 15.00 -11.05 11.67
CA TYR A 29 15.08 -10.35 12.96
C TYR A 29 16.46 -9.84 13.35
N LYS A 30 17.51 -10.23 12.59
CA LYS A 30 18.86 -9.67 12.72
C LYS A 30 19.08 -8.42 11.88
N ASP A 31 18.21 -8.18 10.91
CA ASP A 31 18.24 -6.98 10.05
C ASP A 31 17.29 -5.91 10.60
N ARG A 32 17.86 -4.87 11.21
CA ARG A 32 17.09 -3.78 11.82
C ARG A 32 16.39 -2.87 10.81
N GLU A 33 16.79 -2.90 9.53
CA GLU A 33 16.14 -2.08 8.50
C GLU A 33 14.77 -2.64 8.10
N THR A 34 14.58 -3.95 8.22
CA THR A 34 13.33 -4.61 7.84
C THR A 34 12.50 -5.07 9.04
N CYS A 35 13.12 -5.57 10.13
CA CYS A 35 12.38 -6.20 11.24
C CYS A 35 11.47 -5.24 12.02
N ILE A 36 11.75 -3.94 11.97
CA ILE A 36 10.93 -2.91 12.64
C ILE A 36 9.77 -2.40 11.77
N LEU A 37 9.71 -2.79 10.49
CA LEU A 37 8.73 -2.27 9.53
C LEU A 37 7.64 -3.26 9.17
N PHE A 38 7.94 -4.56 9.24
CA PHE A 38 7.03 -5.61 8.79
C PHE A 38 6.50 -6.42 9.97
N GLY A 39 5.20 -6.62 10.00
CA GLY A 39 4.51 -7.42 11.01
C GLY A 39 3.32 -8.15 10.40
N ASP A 40 2.62 -8.91 11.23
CA ASP A 40 1.44 -9.65 10.84
C ASP A 40 0.20 -8.79 11.01
N GLY A 41 -0.77 -8.98 10.12
CA GLY A 41 -2.01 -8.23 10.18
C GLY A 41 -3.12 -8.85 9.35
N ALA A 42 -4.35 -8.51 9.71
CA ALA A 42 -5.53 -8.86 8.93
C ALA A 42 -6.59 -7.78 9.05
N GLY A 43 -7.31 -7.57 7.96
CA GLY A 43 -8.45 -6.68 7.90
C GLY A 43 -9.46 -7.13 6.85
N ALA A 44 -10.71 -6.75 7.02
CA ALA A 44 -11.75 -7.10 6.08
C ALA A 44 -12.74 -5.94 5.90
N ALA A 45 -13.30 -5.84 4.69
CA ALA A 45 -14.36 -4.89 4.36
C ALA A 45 -15.42 -5.55 3.48
N VAL A 46 -16.66 -5.17 3.68
CA VAL A 46 -17.77 -5.56 2.79
C VAL A 46 -18.04 -4.40 1.85
N ILE A 47 -17.93 -4.67 0.55
CA ILE A 47 -18.27 -3.72 -0.51
C ILE A 47 -19.64 -4.11 -1.09
N GLY A 48 -20.55 -3.16 -1.15
CA GLY A 48 -21.87 -3.33 -1.70
C GLY A 48 -22.20 -2.31 -2.77
N ARG A 49 -23.36 -2.45 -3.40
CA ARG A 49 -23.90 -1.45 -4.31
C ARG A 49 -24.38 -0.26 -3.49
N SER A 50 -24.04 0.94 -3.94
CA SER A 50 -24.62 2.16 -3.38
C SER A 50 -26.10 2.26 -3.75
N GLU A 51 -26.93 2.66 -2.79
CA GLU A 51 -28.35 2.89 -2.94
C GLU A 51 -28.66 4.41 -2.90
N GLU A 52 -29.81 4.80 -3.37
CA GLU A 52 -30.22 6.21 -3.31
C GLU A 52 -30.27 6.69 -1.85
N GLY A 53 -29.52 7.75 -1.55
CA GLY A 53 -29.39 8.28 -0.18
C GLY A 53 -28.14 7.82 0.57
N ASP A 54 -27.33 6.92 0.02
CA ASP A 54 -26.03 6.59 0.59
C ASP A 54 -25.11 7.81 0.59
N THR A 55 -24.40 8.00 1.71
CA THR A 55 -23.48 9.12 1.91
C THR A 55 -22.03 8.78 1.58
N SER A 56 -21.74 7.52 1.24
CA SER A 56 -20.38 7.06 0.96
C SER A 56 -20.34 6.12 -0.23
N GLU A 57 -19.44 6.39 -1.17
CA GLU A 57 -19.23 5.56 -2.36
C GLU A 57 -17.76 5.58 -2.79
N ILE A 58 -17.36 4.59 -3.60
CA ILE A 58 -16.07 4.60 -4.28
C ILE A 58 -16.23 5.39 -5.57
N ILE A 59 -15.77 6.63 -5.59
CA ILE A 59 -15.91 7.54 -6.74
C ILE A 59 -14.94 7.14 -7.85
N ALA A 60 -13.67 6.87 -7.49
CA ALA A 60 -12.59 6.65 -8.43
C ALA A 60 -11.54 5.70 -7.88
N GLU A 61 -10.83 5.04 -8.78
CA GLU A 61 -9.69 4.18 -8.46
C GLU A 61 -8.66 4.19 -9.57
N SER A 62 -7.39 4.01 -9.21
CA SER A 62 -6.28 3.84 -10.15
C SER A 62 -5.28 2.82 -9.64
N LEU A 63 -4.73 2.01 -10.54
CA LEU A 63 -3.71 1.02 -10.27
C LEU A 63 -2.45 1.35 -11.05
N TYR A 64 -1.31 1.22 -10.39
CA TYR A 64 -0.01 1.49 -10.99
C TYR A 64 0.96 0.35 -10.67
N SER A 65 1.89 0.08 -11.57
CA SER A 65 3.00 -0.84 -11.34
C SER A 65 4.24 -0.37 -12.08
N ASP A 66 5.40 -0.66 -11.51
CA ASP A 66 6.70 -0.41 -12.14
C ASP A 66 7.64 -1.59 -11.86
N GLY A 67 7.72 -2.50 -12.82
CA GLY A 67 8.57 -3.68 -12.71
C GLY A 67 10.07 -3.40 -12.71
N GLN A 68 10.50 -2.19 -13.10
CA GLN A 68 11.91 -1.80 -13.05
C GLN A 68 12.41 -1.61 -11.61
N LEU A 69 11.50 -1.44 -10.64
CA LEU A 69 11.79 -1.24 -9.24
C LEU A 69 11.73 -2.53 -8.40
N ASN A 70 11.61 -3.70 -9.05
CA ASN A 70 11.39 -4.97 -8.34
C ASN A 70 12.48 -5.31 -7.32
N ASP A 71 13.74 -4.91 -7.60
CA ASP A 71 14.89 -5.22 -6.74
C ASP A 71 15.02 -4.28 -5.52
N LEU A 72 14.12 -3.31 -5.37
CA LEU A 72 14.13 -2.39 -4.23
C LEU A 72 13.49 -3.00 -2.98
N LEU A 73 12.50 -3.85 -3.16
CA LEU A 73 11.86 -4.61 -2.10
C LEU A 73 11.51 -5.98 -2.67
N THR A 74 12.18 -7.02 -2.19
CA THR A 74 12.02 -8.35 -2.75
C THR A 74 12.15 -9.44 -1.69
N HIS A 75 11.51 -10.57 -1.95
CA HIS A 75 11.69 -11.84 -1.25
C HIS A 75 12.37 -12.79 -2.24
N PRO A 76 13.70 -12.93 -2.18
CA PRO A 76 14.47 -13.54 -3.27
C PRO A 76 14.16 -15.00 -3.53
N SER A 77 14.02 -15.81 -2.49
CA SER A 77 13.72 -17.25 -2.59
C SER A 77 12.27 -17.55 -2.23
N SER A 78 11.88 -18.80 -2.35
CA SER A 78 10.52 -19.36 -2.11
C SER A 78 9.54 -19.24 -3.28
N GLY A 79 10.00 -18.77 -4.43
CA GLY A 79 9.26 -18.79 -5.69
C GLY A 79 9.89 -19.71 -6.73
N SER A 80 9.26 -19.84 -7.89
CA SER A 80 9.73 -20.67 -9.00
C SER A 80 11.06 -20.22 -9.60
N ARG A 81 11.38 -18.92 -9.51
CA ARG A 81 12.66 -18.36 -10.00
C ARG A 81 13.85 -18.85 -9.18
N ILE A 82 13.73 -18.85 -7.86
CA ILE A 82 14.75 -19.32 -6.92
C ILE A 82 14.05 -20.21 -5.88
N PRO A 83 13.93 -21.51 -6.14
CA PRO A 83 13.31 -22.43 -5.18
C PRO A 83 14.11 -22.51 -3.87
N PRO A 84 13.45 -22.84 -2.75
CA PRO A 84 14.15 -23.05 -1.49
C PRO A 84 15.01 -24.32 -1.55
N THR A 85 16.29 -24.17 -1.21
CA THR A 85 17.27 -25.26 -1.09
C THR A 85 18.11 -25.02 0.16
N PRO A 86 18.83 -26.03 0.68
CA PRO A 86 19.76 -25.79 1.79
C PRO A 86 20.73 -24.64 1.53
N GLU A 87 21.24 -24.51 0.30
CA GLU A 87 22.15 -23.44 -0.09
C GLU A 87 21.47 -22.04 -0.05
N THR A 88 20.22 -21.93 -0.54
CA THR A 88 19.50 -20.64 -0.50
C THR A 88 19.13 -20.23 0.93
N LEU A 89 18.87 -21.21 1.80
CA LEU A 89 18.63 -20.97 3.23
C LEU A 89 19.88 -20.49 3.96
N GLU A 90 21.04 -21.12 3.69
CA GLU A 90 22.33 -20.67 4.25
C GLU A 90 22.66 -19.22 3.85
N LYS A 91 22.34 -18.84 2.61
CA LYS A 91 22.51 -17.47 2.10
C LYS A 91 21.45 -16.48 2.62
N GLY A 92 20.48 -16.92 3.40
CA GLY A 92 19.42 -16.07 3.93
C GLY A 92 18.44 -15.55 2.89
N LEU A 93 18.32 -16.20 1.72
CA LEU A 93 17.45 -15.72 0.63
C LEU A 93 15.96 -15.91 0.90
N GLN A 94 15.59 -16.61 1.98
CA GLN A 94 14.22 -16.73 2.48
C GLN A 94 13.71 -15.47 3.19
N TYR A 95 14.55 -14.48 3.37
CA TYR A 95 14.17 -13.24 4.02
C TYR A 95 13.90 -12.12 3.02
N VAL A 96 12.96 -11.25 3.38
CA VAL A 96 12.71 -10.02 2.62
C VAL A 96 13.93 -9.11 2.70
N THR A 97 14.27 -8.46 1.59
CA THR A 97 15.35 -7.47 1.50
C THR A 97 14.80 -6.15 0.97
N MET A 98 15.32 -5.04 1.47
CA MET A 98 14.83 -3.70 1.16
C MET A 98 15.98 -2.70 0.97
N LYS A 99 15.88 -1.86 -0.06
CA LYS A 99 16.75 -0.70 -0.28
C LYS A 99 16.02 0.56 0.22
N GLY A 100 16.05 0.80 1.51
CA GLY A 100 15.21 1.80 2.20
C GLY A 100 15.27 3.21 1.61
N ARG A 101 16.46 3.71 1.21
CA ARG A 101 16.61 5.06 0.60
C ARG A 101 15.88 5.18 -0.74
N GLU A 102 16.04 4.19 -1.59
CA GLU A 102 15.43 4.15 -2.92
C GLU A 102 13.92 3.98 -2.80
N ILE A 103 13.47 3.11 -1.88
CA ILE A 103 12.04 2.96 -1.55
C ILE A 103 11.46 4.29 -1.11
N PHE A 104 12.10 4.98 -0.15
CA PHE A 104 11.63 6.28 0.33
C PHE A 104 11.43 7.28 -0.82
N LYS A 105 12.45 7.47 -1.67
CA LYS A 105 12.39 8.41 -2.80
C LYS A 105 11.27 8.06 -3.78
N ASN A 106 11.17 6.77 -4.14
CA ASN A 106 10.15 6.32 -5.08
C ASN A 106 8.75 6.37 -4.48
N ALA A 107 8.57 6.03 -3.20
CA ALA A 107 7.29 6.11 -2.52
C ALA A 107 6.77 7.55 -2.50
N VAL A 108 7.56 8.51 -2.04
CA VAL A 108 7.16 9.92 -1.98
C VAL A 108 6.77 10.45 -3.37
N ARG A 109 7.61 10.21 -4.37
CA ARG A 109 7.35 10.65 -5.75
C ARG A 109 6.08 10.01 -6.32
N THR A 110 5.97 8.69 -6.20
CA THR A 110 4.88 7.93 -6.83
C THR A 110 3.55 8.19 -6.14
N MET A 111 3.49 8.15 -4.81
CA MET A 111 2.25 8.44 -4.07
C MET A 111 1.73 9.85 -4.39
N SER A 112 2.62 10.85 -4.38
CA SER A 112 2.23 12.22 -4.70
C SER A 112 1.74 12.37 -6.14
N ARG A 113 2.41 11.74 -7.11
CA ARG A 113 2.00 11.74 -8.51
C ARG A 113 0.65 11.06 -8.70
N CYS A 114 0.51 9.84 -8.21
CA CYS A 114 -0.70 9.04 -8.39
C CYS A 114 -1.93 9.70 -7.75
N ALA A 115 -1.77 10.30 -6.57
CA ALA A 115 -2.86 11.02 -5.92
C ALA A 115 -3.30 12.25 -6.73
N ARG A 116 -2.33 13.02 -7.25
CA ARG A 116 -2.62 14.19 -8.09
C ARG A 116 -3.31 13.78 -9.40
N GLU A 117 -2.76 12.80 -10.12
CA GLU A 117 -3.35 12.29 -11.35
C GLU A 117 -4.77 11.76 -11.14
N LEU A 118 -5.04 11.07 -10.02
CA LEU A 118 -6.38 10.59 -9.69
C LEU A 118 -7.37 11.73 -9.53
N LEU A 119 -7.01 12.78 -8.80
CA LEU A 119 -7.86 13.95 -8.60
C LEU A 119 -8.10 14.70 -9.93
N GLU A 120 -7.04 15.00 -10.67
CA GLU A 120 -7.10 15.72 -11.95
C GLU A 120 -7.99 14.99 -12.98
N ASN A 121 -7.82 13.66 -13.11
CA ASN A 121 -8.60 12.84 -14.03
C ASN A 121 -10.10 12.80 -13.71
N HIS A 122 -10.49 13.22 -12.49
CA HIS A 122 -11.89 13.27 -12.06
C HIS A 122 -12.38 14.69 -11.77
N GLY A 123 -11.65 15.71 -12.24
CA GLY A 123 -12.01 17.12 -12.08
C GLY A 123 -12.05 17.57 -10.61
N LYS A 124 -11.23 16.94 -9.76
CA LYS A 124 -11.10 17.23 -8.35
C LYS A 124 -9.78 17.89 -8.01
N THR A 125 -9.74 18.61 -6.90
CA THR A 125 -8.55 19.24 -6.33
C THR A 125 -8.31 18.76 -4.91
N LEU A 126 -7.21 19.16 -4.29
CA LEU A 126 -6.95 18.87 -2.88
C LEU A 126 -7.93 19.59 -1.93
N GLU A 127 -8.58 20.63 -2.37
CA GLU A 127 -9.60 21.34 -1.59
C GLU A 127 -10.85 20.49 -1.39
N ASP A 128 -11.18 19.64 -2.39
CA ASP A 128 -12.30 18.71 -2.33
C ASP A 128 -12.03 17.51 -1.39
N VAL A 129 -10.78 17.35 -0.92
CA VAL A 129 -10.38 16.23 -0.07
C VAL A 129 -10.46 16.62 1.39
N GLN A 130 -11.31 15.94 2.14
CA GLN A 130 -11.43 16.13 3.58
C GLN A 130 -10.31 15.39 4.34
N TRP A 131 -10.04 14.15 3.99
CA TRP A 131 -9.06 13.29 4.65
C TRP A 131 -8.16 12.58 3.65
N VAL A 132 -6.90 12.47 3.99
CA VAL A 132 -5.91 11.65 3.28
C VAL A 132 -5.44 10.54 4.21
N ILE A 133 -5.62 9.30 3.77
CA ILE A 133 -5.25 8.10 4.52
C ILE A 133 -4.18 7.36 3.71
N PRO A 134 -2.90 7.70 3.87
CA PRO A 134 -1.82 7.05 3.14
C PRO A 134 -1.54 5.66 3.71
N HIS A 135 -0.78 4.86 2.97
CA HIS A 135 -0.21 3.63 3.51
C HIS A 135 0.68 3.94 4.72
N GLN A 136 0.44 3.28 5.84
CA GLN A 136 1.05 3.56 7.15
C GLN A 136 2.42 2.89 7.33
N ALA A 137 3.29 2.91 6.31
CA ALA A 137 4.58 2.25 6.35
C ALA A 137 5.63 2.98 7.20
N ASN A 138 5.65 4.31 7.14
CA ASN A 138 6.68 5.11 7.79
C ASN A 138 6.22 6.58 7.86
N GLN A 139 6.25 7.16 9.05
CA GLN A 139 5.88 8.55 9.29
C GLN A 139 6.61 9.53 8.36
N ARG A 140 7.93 9.34 8.16
CA ARG A 140 8.74 10.23 7.31
C ARG A 140 8.26 10.25 5.85
N ILE A 141 7.79 9.11 5.33
CA ILE A 141 7.22 9.04 3.98
C ILE A 141 5.92 9.85 3.94
N ILE A 142 5.05 9.66 4.92
CA ILE A 142 3.76 10.36 5.02
C ILE A 142 3.97 11.88 5.07
N GLU A 143 4.86 12.34 5.95
CA GLU A 143 5.21 13.76 6.07
C GLU A 143 5.81 14.33 4.77
N ALA A 144 6.67 13.57 4.09
CA ALA A 144 7.27 14.00 2.83
C ALA A 144 6.23 14.09 1.70
N VAL A 145 5.28 13.15 1.62
CA VAL A 145 4.14 13.21 0.68
C VAL A 145 3.26 14.40 0.99
N ALA A 146 2.91 14.61 2.26
CA ALA A 146 2.13 15.77 2.69
C ALA A 146 2.76 17.09 2.26
N LYS A 147 4.06 17.24 2.54
CA LYS A 147 4.85 18.42 2.14
C LYS A 147 4.87 18.60 0.63
N GLN A 148 5.13 17.53 -0.13
CA GLN A 148 5.22 17.59 -1.60
C GLN A 148 3.88 17.95 -2.26
N MET A 149 2.77 17.56 -1.64
CA MET A 149 1.43 17.85 -2.14
C MET A 149 0.79 19.10 -1.49
N SER A 150 1.47 19.72 -0.53
CA SER A 150 0.92 20.84 0.26
C SER A 150 -0.37 20.47 1.00
N ILE A 151 -0.45 19.24 1.53
CA ILE A 151 -1.58 18.78 2.33
C ILE A 151 -1.38 19.25 3.76
N PRO A 152 -2.35 19.97 4.36
CA PRO A 152 -2.32 20.34 5.77
C PRO A 152 -2.27 19.10 6.68
N SER A 153 -1.49 19.17 7.75
CA SER A 153 -1.29 18.02 8.67
C SER A 153 -2.59 17.53 9.30
N GLU A 154 -3.53 18.44 9.56
CA GLU A 154 -4.85 18.13 10.10
C GLU A 154 -5.75 17.30 9.17
N LYS A 155 -5.43 17.26 7.88
CA LYS A 155 -6.12 16.41 6.89
C LYS A 155 -5.53 15.00 6.76
N ILE A 156 -4.44 14.69 7.46
CA ILE A 156 -3.73 13.41 7.31
C ILE A 156 -4.04 12.50 8.49
N ILE A 157 -4.56 11.32 8.20
CA ILE A 157 -4.71 10.26 9.20
C ILE A 157 -3.39 9.51 9.33
N MET A 158 -2.85 9.47 10.54
CA MET A 158 -1.58 8.83 10.88
C MET A 158 -1.73 8.04 12.18
N ASN A 159 -1.42 6.75 12.14
CA ASN A 159 -1.45 5.88 13.33
C ASN A 159 -0.06 5.32 13.71
N CYS A 160 0.99 5.67 12.95
CA CYS A 160 2.37 5.22 13.24
C CYS A 160 2.96 5.84 14.52
N LEU A 161 2.27 6.77 15.18
CA LEU A 161 2.72 7.46 16.39
C LEU A 161 2.30 6.75 17.69
N GLU A 162 1.42 5.76 17.59
CA GLU A 162 0.81 5.09 18.76
C GLU A 162 1.44 3.73 19.09
N SER A 163 2.57 3.38 18.43
CA SER A 163 3.25 2.09 18.60
C SER A 163 4.66 2.24 19.20
#